data_3f7dbe40c1247b91c0943d92cc7c0a1d
#
_entry.id   3f7dbe40c1247b91c0943d92cc7c0a1d
#
_cell.length_a   1.000
_cell.length_b   1.000
_cell.length_c   1.000
_cell.angle_alpha   90.00
_cell.angle_beta   90.00
_cell.angle_gamma   90.00
#
_symmetry.space_group_name_H-M   'P 1'
#
loop_
_entity.id
_entity.type
_entity.pdbx_description
1 polymer ?
#
loop_
_entity_poly.entity_id
_entity_poly.type
_entity_poly.pdbx_seq_one_letter_code
_entity_poly.pdbx_strand_id
1 'polypeptide(L)' 'MSTLSLTSADQHRFQAYAAGDEKAERGLIVLQEIFGVNQHIRNTCERFAEQGYRV' A
#
# COMPACT_ATOMS: atom_id res chain seq x y z
N MET A 1 -7.10 1.58 -6.69
CA MET A 1 -6.00 2.22 -5.92
C MET A 1 -6.53 3.34 -5.05
N SER A 2 -5.94 3.53 -3.90
CA SER A 2 -6.39 4.58 -3.01
C SER A 2 -5.31 4.93 -1.99
N THR A 3 -5.44 6.13 -1.42
CA THR A 3 -4.62 6.55 -0.31
C THR A 3 -5.43 6.36 0.97
N LEU A 4 -4.83 5.72 1.97
CA LEU A 4 -5.47 5.46 3.25
C LEU A 4 -4.78 6.28 4.34
N SER A 5 -5.57 6.75 5.30
CA SER A 5 -5.03 7.37 6.51
C SER A 5 -5.09 6.33 7.63
N LEU A 6 -3.93 6.05 8.20
CA LEU A 6 -3.82 5.07 9.28
C LEU A 6 -3.36 5.77 10.56
N THR A 7 -3.70 5.18 11.69
CA THR A 7 -3.31 5.71 12.98
C THR A 7 -2.62 4.59 13.76
N SER A 8 -1.40 4.86 14.21
CA SER A 8 -0.67 3.89 15.01
C SER A 8 -1.16 3.89 16.46
N ALA A 9 -0.67 2.91 17.23
CA ALA A 9 -1.08 2.76 18.63
C ALA A 9 -0.75 3.99 19.49
N ASP A 10 0.29 4.74 19.12
CA ASP A 10 0.67 5.98 19.80
C ASP A 10 -0.04 7.21 19.24
N GLN A 11 -1.08 6.98 18.43
CA GLN A 11 -1.92 8.03 17.82
C GLN A 11 -1.21 8.87 16.77
N HIS A 12 -0.12 8.39 16.22
CA HIS A 12 0.52 9.02 15.08
C HIS A 12 -0.24 8.69 13.81
N ARG A 13 -0.60 9.71 13.04
CA ARG A 13 -1.28 9.53 11.76
C ARG A 13 -0.26 9.46 10.63
N PHE A 14 -0.50 8.55 9.71
CA PHE A 14 0.32 8.43 8.51
C PHE A 14 -0.52 7.94 7.35
N GLN A 15 0.00 8.11 6.14
CA GLN A 15 -0.69 7.71 4.93
C GLN A 15 -0.10 6.44 4.36
N ALA A 16 -0.96 5.63 3.75
CA ALA A 16 -0.58 4.43 3.04
C ALA A 16 -1.25 4.42 1.68
N TYR A 17 -0.64 3.77 0.73
CA TYR A 17 -1.19 3.58 -0.61
C TYR A 17 -1.71 2.15 -0.72
N ALA A 18 -2.92 2.00 -1.22
CA ALA A 18 -3.53 0.68 -1.38
C ALA A 18 -3.91 0.45 -2.83
N ALA A 19 -3.66 -0.76 -3.32
CA ALA A 19 -3.97 -1.15 -4.69
C ALA A 19 -4.46 -2.60 -4.71
N GLY A 20 -5.24 -2.94 -5.73
CA GLY A 20 -5.76 -4.29 -5.90
C GLY A 20 -7.18 -4.44 -5.38
N ASP A 21 -7.76 -5.60 -5.66
CA ASP A 21 -9.13 -5.91 -5.27
C ASP A 21 -9.19 -6.12 -3.75
N GLU A 22 -10.13 -5.45 -3.11
CA GLU A 22 -10.35 -5.60 -1.66
C GLU A 22 -10.71 -7.03 -1.27
N LYS A 23 -11.23 -7.81 -2.22
CA LYS A 23 -11.63 -9.19 -2.01
C LYS A 23 -10.55 -10.19 -2.41
N ALA A 24 -9.37 -9.73 -2.76
CA ALA A 24 -8.27 -10.61 -3.11
C ALA A 24 -7.93 -11.53 -1.94
N GLU A 25 -7.66 -12.79 -2.26
CA GLU A 25 -7.36 -13.80 -1.23
C GLU A 25 -5.97 -13.65 -0.65
N ARG A 26 -5.07 -12.96 -1.35
CA ARG A 26 -3.69 -12.76 -0.91
C ARG A 26 -3.40 -11.29 -0.70
N GLY A 27 -2.77 -10.99 0.41
CA GLY A 27 -2.31 -9.66 0.72
C GLY A 27 -0.81 -9.55 0.68
N LEU A 28 -0.32 -8.34 0.41
CA LEU A 28 1.10 -8.07 0.37
C LEU A 28 1.34 -6.67 0.93
N ILE A 29 2.33 -6.54 1.78
CA ILE A 29 2.74 -5.24 2.32
C ILE A 29 4.10 -4.89 1.74
N VAL A 30 4.17 -3.72 1.10
CA VAL A 30 5.41 -3.17 0.56
C VAL A 30 5.82 -2.01 1.45
N LEU A 31 7.00 -2.11 2.04
CA LEU A 31 7.50 -1.06 2.93
C LEU A 31 8.26 -0.02 2.12
N GLN A 32 7.97 1.23 2.42
CA GLN A 32 8.67 2.35 1.79
C GLN A 32 10.09 2.49 2.35
N GLU A 33 10.93 3.13 1.58
CA GLU A 33 12.22 3.57 2.06
C GLU A 33 12.10 4.96 2.71
N ILE A 34 13.24 5.56 3.07
CA ILE A 34 13.24 6.85 3.78
C ILE A 34 12.60 7.98 2.99
N PHE A 35 12.45 7.81 1.69
CA PHE A 35 11.86 8.83 0.82
C PHE A 35 10.33 8.81 0.79
N GLY A 36 9.71 7.92 1.55
CA GLY A 36 8.25 7.79 1.58
C GLY A 36 7.70 7.03 0.39
N VAL A 37 6.37 7.06 0.27
CA VAL A 37 5.67 6.38 -0.82
C VAL A 37 5.76 7.25 -2.08
N ASN A 38 6.72 6.96 -2.91
CA ASN A 38 6.96 7.68 -4.16
C ASN A 38 6.34 6.92 -5.35
N GLN A 39 6.52 7.45 -6.55
CA GLN A 39 5.95 6.83 -7.75
C GLN A 39 6.51 5.44 -8.00
N HIS A 40 7.79 5.21 -7.67
CA HIS A 40 8.38 3.89 -7.83
C HIS A 40 7.69 2.84 -6.95
N ILE A 41 7.43 3.18 -5.69
CA ILE A 41 6.72 2.29 -4.76
C ILE A 41 5.29 2.05 -5.26
N ARG A 42 4.61 3.09 -5.73
CA ARG A 42 3.26 2.95 -6.28
C ARG A 42 3.22 2.03 -7.49
N ASN A 43 4.19 2.17 -8.39
CA ASN A 43 4.28 1.30 -9.56
C ASN A 43 4.51 -0.15 -9.15
N THR A 44 5.34 -0.38 -8.13
CA THR A 44 5.58 -1.72 -7.60
C THR A 44 4.28 -2.31 -7.05
N CYS A 45 3.51 -1.53 -6.30
CA CYS A 45 2.22 -1.97 -5.77
C CYS A 45 1.24 -2.34 -6.89
N GLU A 46 1.19 -1.52 -7.95
CA GLU A 46 0.31 -1.78 -9.08
C GLU A 46 0.68 -3.07 -9.80
N ARG A 47 1.96 -3.37 -9.94
CA ARG A 47 2.41 -4.62 -10.55
C ARG A 47 1.93 -5.83 -9.76
N PHE A 48 2.05 -5.80 -8.44
CA PHE A 48 1.57 -6.90 -7.61
C PHE A 48 0.05 -6.99 -7.62
N ALA A 49 -0.63 -5.84 -7.65
CA ALA A 49 -2.08 -5.82 -7.74
C ALA A 49 -2.57 -6.51 -9.01
N GLU A 50 -1.89 -6.30 -10.14
CA GLU A 50 -2.22 -6.96 -11.39
C GLU A 50 -2.08 -8.47 -11.32
N GLN A 51 -1.27 -8.97 -10.38
CA GLN A 51 -1.10 -10.41 -10.17
C GLN A 51 -2.09 -10.98 -9.15
N GLY A 52 -3.06 -10.21 -8.73
CA GLY A 52 -4.13 -10.67 -7.86
C GLY A 52 -3.91 -10.44 -6.38
N TYR A 53 -2.96 -9.58 -6.00
CA TYR A 53 -2.73 -9.22 -4.60
C TYR A 53 -3.50 -7.97 -4.21
N ARG A 54 -3.94 -7.93 -2.97
CA ARG A 54 -4.28 -6.68 -2.31
C ARG A 54 -3.01 -6.14 -1.66
N VAL A 55 -2.54 -4.98 -2.09
CA VAL A 55 -1.22 -4.45 -1.71
C VAL A 55 -1.40 -3.21 -0.84
#